data_2403439d15557698755b657d5c2b1dd5
#
_entry.id   2403439d15557698755b657d5c2b1dd5
#
_cell.length_a   1.000
_cell.length_b   1.000
_cell.length_c   1.000
_cell.angle_alpha   90.00
_cell.angle_beta   90.00
_cell.angle_gamma   90.00
#
_symmetry.space_group_name_H-M   'P 1'
#
loop_
_entity.id
_entity.type
_entity.pdbx_description
1 polymer ?
#
loop_
_entity_poly.entity_id
_entity_poly.type
_entity_poly.pdbx_seq_one_letter_code
_entity_poly.pdbx_strand_id
1 'polypeptide(L)'
;MSILKLPFINMKTIKLLDIAAARSGDKNNICNIGVLANSSANYDLLKAHLTADKVKAHFGNLIKGEVIRYEWDALEALNFVCHQALDGGASRSLRVDTLGKNFSSHLLRLELEIED
;
A
#
# COMPACT_ATOMS: atom_id res chain seq x y z
N MET A 1 -13.64 -31.09 -18.46
CA MET A 1 -13.51 -30.47 -17.77
C MET A 1 -12.68 -29.49 -17.83
N SER A 2 -13.01 -28.71 -17.98
CA SER A 2 -12.27 -27.64 -18.23
C SER A 2 -11.62 -27.04 -17.09
N ILE A 3 -11.93 -27.43 -15.99
CA ILE A 3 -11.31 -26.83 -14.88
C ILE A 3 -9.88 -27.05 -14.86
N LEU A 4 -9.43 -27.96 -15.59
CA LEU A 4 -8.05 -28.25 -15.57
C LEU A 4 -7.18 -27.16 -16.05
N LYS A 5 -7.75 -26.22 -16.77
CA LYS A 5 -6.94 -25.19 -17.28
C LYS A 5 -6.50 -24.22 -16.23
N LEU A 6 -7.13 -24.17 -15.14
CA LEU A 6 -6.79 -23.21 -14.11
C LEU A 6 -5.37 -23.32 -13.61
N PRO A 7 -4.84 -24.53 -13.45
CA PRO A 7 -3.47 -24.64 -12.96
C PRO A 7 -2.44 -24.12 -13.93
N PHE A 8 -2.84 -23.82 -15.14
CA PHE A 8 -1.87 -23.35 -16.12
C PHE A 8 -1.72 -21.85 -16.17
N ILE A 9 -2.43 -21.12 -15.31
CA ILE A 9 -2.21 -19.70 -15.21
C ILE A 9 -1.00 -19.51 -14.30
N ASN A 10 0.05 -18.94 -14.86
CA ASN A 10 1.24 -18.69 -14.09
C ASN A 10 1.12 -17.37 -13.35
N MET A 11 1.42 -17.42 -12.07
CA MET A 11 1.44 -16.22 -11.25
C MET A 11 2.87 -15.93 -10.87
N LYS A 12 3.18 -14.64 -10.74
CA LYS A 12 4.46 -14.25 -10.21
C LYS A 12 4.26 -13.23 -9.11
N THR A 13 5.22 -13.16 -8.22
CA THR A 13 5.20 -12.25 -7.09
C THR A 13 6.12 -11.08 -7.39
N ILE A 14 5.59 -9.87 -7.22
CA ILE A 14 6.36 -8.65 -7.40
C ILE A 14 6.36 -7.91 -6.07
N LYS A 15 7.53 -7.47 -5.62
CA LYS A 15 7.62 -6.63 -4.44
C LYS A 15 7.28 -5.21 -4.82
N LEU A 16 6.50 -4.55 -3.99
CA LEU A 16 6.09 -3.18 -4.27
C LEU A 16 7.31 -2.28 -4.47
N LEU A 17 8.36 -2.49 -3.70
CA LEU A 17 9.54 -1.67 -3.79
C LEU A 17 10.23 -1.75 -5.15
N ASP A 18 9.97 -2.79 -5.93
CA ASP A 18 10.60 -2.93 -7.25
C ASP A 18 9.90 -2.11 -8.32
N ILE A 19 8.66 -1.69 -8.07
CA ILE A 19 7.88 -0.98 -9.07
C ILE A 19 7.43 0.41 -8.64
N ALA A 20 7.71 0.79 -7.40
CA ALA A 20 7.24 2.06 -6.87
C ALA A 20 8.13 2.59 -5.77
N ALA A 21 8.01 3.88 -5.53
CA ALA A 21 8.55 4.53 -4.34
C ALA A 21 7.37 4.90 -3.46
N ALA A 22 7.60 5.06 -2.18
CA ALA A 22 6.54 5.43 -1.25
C ALA A 22 7.02 6.49 -0.28
N ARG A 23 6.07 7.34 0.11
CA ARG A 23 6.29 8.37 1.12
C ARG A 23 5.13 8.35 2.07
N SER A 24 5.39 8.56 3.35
CA SER A 24 4.33 8.64 4.32
C SER A 24 4.44 9.92 5.12
N GLY A 25 3.29 10.43 5.53
CA GLY A 25 3.20 11.57 6.42
C GLY A 25 2.10 11.29 7.42
N ASP A 26 2.11 12.01 8.53
CA ASP A 26 1.11 11.80 9.57
C ASP A 26 0.55 13.12 10.05
N LYS A 27 -0.67 13.06 10.52
CA LYS A 27 -1.31 14.20 11.18
C LYS A 27 -2.34 13.65 12.13
N ASN A 28 -2.19 13.95 13.41
CA ASN A 28 -3.07 13.40 14.44
C ASN A 28 -3.00 11.87 14.40
N ASN A 29 -4.14 11.22 14.18
CA ASN A 29 -4.20 9.77 14.15
C ASN A 29 -4.39 9.25 12.72
N ILE A 30 -3.99 10.03 11.73
CA ILE A 30 -4.13 9.67 10.32
C ILE A 30 -2.77 9.60 9.68
N CYS A 31 -2.51 8.54 8.93
CA CYS A 31 -1.29 8.40 8.15
C CYS A 31 -1.65 8.41 6.67
N ASN A 32 -0.93 9.21 5.90
CA ASN A 32 -1.06 9.23 4.45
C ASN A 32 0.13 8.53 3.85
N ILE A 33 -0.10 7.62 2.91
CA ILE A 33 0.99 6.94 2.23
C ILE A 33 0.81 7.15 0.74
N GLY A 34 1.74 7.88 0.13
CA GLY A 34 1.77 8.06 -1.31
C GLY A 34 2.65 6.99 -1.95
N VAL A 35 2.13 6.35 -2.98
CA VAL A 35 2.86 5.31 -3.71
C VAL A 35 2.99 5.78 -5.14
N LEU A 36 4.23 6.09 -5.55
CA LEU A 36 4.52 6.63 -6.87
C LEU A 36 5.10 5.54 -7.74
N ALA A 37 4.45 5.28 -8.87
CA ALA A 37 4.92 4.25 -9.79
C ALA A 37 6.20 4.70 -10.48
N ASN A 38 7.07 3.74 -10.78
CA ASN A 38 8.31 4.04 -11.48
C ASN A 38 8.10 4.23 -12.99
N SER A 39 6.96 3.80 -13.51
CA SER A 39 6.64 3.94 -14.93
C SER A 39 5.13 3.86 -15.11
N SER A 40 4.66 4.24 -16.29
CA SER A 40 3.23 4.15 -16.59
C SER A 40 2.73 2.72 -16.54
N ALA A 41 3.52 1.77 -17.03
CA ALA A 41 3.15 0.37 -16.96
C ALA A 41 3.03 -0.11 -15.52
N ASN A 42 3.94 0.34 -14.66
CA ASN A 42 3.87 -0.01 -13.24
C ASN A 42 2.68 0.65 -12.56
N TYR A 43 2.29 1.85 -13.00
CA TYR A 43 1.10 2.48 -12.46
C TYR A 43 -0.14 1.66 -12.77
N ASP A 44 -0.24 1.11 -13.97
CA ASP A 44 -1.35 0.23 -14.32
C ASP A 44 -1.40 -0.98 -13.40
N LEU A 45 -0.25 -1.56 -13.08
CA LEU A 45 -0.18 -2.67 -12.14
C LEU A 45 -0.65 -2.26 -10.75
N LEU A 46 -0.24 -1.08 -10.30
CA LEU A 46 -0.66 -0.59 -8.99
C LEU A 46 -2.16 -0.38 -8.93
N LYS A 47 -2.72 0.22 -9.97
CA LYS A 47 -4.16 0.48 -9.99
C LYS A 47 -4.97 -0.82 -9.99
N ALA A 48 -4.47 -1.82 -10.69
CA ALA A 48 -5.18 -3.09 -10.79
C ALA A 48 -5.05 -3.93 -9.52
N HIS A 49 -3.92 -3.85 -8.84
CA HIS A 49 -3.63 -4.82 -7.78
C HIS A 49 -3.46 -4.24 -6.39
N LEU A 50 -3.04 -3.01 -6.24
CA LEU A 50 -2.80 -2.45 -4.90
C LEU A 50 -4.07 -1.78 -4.38
N THR A 51 -4.93 -2.59 -3.80
CA THR A 51 -6.23 -2.11 -3.28
C THR A 51 -6.10 -1.63 -1.85
N ALA A 52 -7.10 -0.86 -1.41
CA ALA A 52 -7.14 -0.42 -0.02
C ALA A 52 -7.20 -1.61 0.94
N ASP A 53 -7.91 -2.67 0.54
CA ASP A 53 -8.01 -3.86 1.39
C ASP A 53 -6.67 -4.56 1.54
N LYS A 54 -5.88 -4.63 0.49
CA LYS A 54 -4.55 -5.23 0.57
C LYS A 54 -3.62 -4.42 1.47
N VAL A 55 -3.71 -3.10 1.38
CA VAL A 55 -2.91 -2.23 2.24
C VAL A 55 -3.30 -2.43 3.69
N LYS A 56 -4.60 -2.45 3.96
CA LYS A 56 -5.07 -2.64 5.33
C LYS A 56 -4.64 -4.01 5.87
N ALA A 57 -4.77 -5.05 5.07
CA ALA A 57 -4.38 -6.38 5.49
C ALA A 57 -2.88 -6.46 5.76
N HIS A 58 -2.09 -5.78 4.95
CA HIS A 58 -0.63 -5.78 5.11
C HIS A 58 -0.21 -5.19 6.45
N PHE A 59 -0.87 -4.11 6.87
CA PHE A 59 -0.54 -3.48 8.13
C PHE A 59 -1.19 -4.17 9.33
N GLY A 60 -2.29 -4.88 9.11
CA GLY A 60 -2.96 -5.58 10.19
C GLY A 60 -3.38 -4.65 11.31
N ASN A 61 -2.99 -4.97 12.52
CA ASN A 61 -3.41 -4.21 13.70
C ASN A 61 -2.76 -2.84 13.81
N LEU A 62 -1.80 -2.52 12.97
CA LEU A 62 -1.20 -1.18 13.00
C LEU A 62 -2.16 -0.12 12.51
N ILE A 63 -3.12 -0.49 11.66
CA ILE A 63 -4.14 0.43 11.19
C ILE A 63 -5.49 -0.10 11.64
N LYS A 64 -6.07 0.54 12.63
CA LYS A 64 -7.32 0.08 13.20
C LYS A 64 -8.56 0.61 12.49
N GLY A 65 -8.40 1.71 11.78
CA GLY A 65 -9.52 2.33 11.09
C GLY A 65 -9.55 1.97 9.62
N GLU A 66 -10.27 2.78 8.87
CA GLU A 66 -10.48 2.58 7.45
C GLU A 66 -9.26 2.99 6.64
N VAL A 67 -9.00 2.29 5.55
CA VAL A 67 -8.00 2.70 4.56
C VAL A 67 -8.75 3.08 3.30
N ILE A 68 -8.52 4.30 2.82
CA ILE A 68 -9.16 4.81 1.62
C ILE A 68 -8.09 5.07 0.57
N ARG A 69 -8.31 4.54 -0.63
CA ARG A 69 -7.39 4.72 -1.74
C ARG A 69 -7.88 5.81 -2.67
N TYR A 70 -6.97 6.74 -3.00
CA TYR A 70 -7.22 7.77 -4.00
C TYR A 70 -6.25 7.59 -5.15
N GLU A 71 -6.73 7.81 -6.37
CA GLU A 71 -5.91 7.72 -7.57
C GLU A 71 -5.52 9.11 -8.01
N TRP A 72 -4.24 9.29 -8.31
CA TRP A 72 -3.72 10.57 -8.75
C TRP A 72 -3.03 10.34 -10.09
N ASP A 73 -3.83 10.20 -11.14
CA ASP A 73 -3.34 9.76 -12.44
C ASP A 73 -2.27 10.68 -13.03
N ALA A 74 -2.41 11.98 -12.82
CA ALA A 74 -1.44 12.93 -13.35
C ALA A 74 -0.03 12.71 -12.83
N LEU A 75 0.10 12.17 -11.63
CA LEU A 75 1.39 11.88 -11.03
C LEU A 75 1.74 10.41 -11.09
N GLU A 76 0.85 9.58 -11.64
CA GLU A 76 1.00 8.14 -11.64
C GLU A 76 1.25 7.62 -10.23
N ALA A 77 0.38 8.05 -9.33
CA ALA A 77 0.50 7.73 -7.91
C ALA A 77 -0.85 7.35 -7.32
N LEU A 78 -0.79 6.54 -6.29
CA LEU A 78 -1.94 6.24 -5.43
C LEU A 78 -1.67 6.85 -4.06
N ASN A 79 -2.71 7.34 -3.41
CA ASN A 79 -2.58 7.84 -2.05
C ASN A 79 -3.52 7.07 -1.15
N PHE A 80 -3.00 6.54 -0.07
CA PHE A 80 -3.79 5.81 0.91
C PHE A 80 -3.91 6.63 2.17
N VAL A 81 -5.15 6.90 2.56
CA VAL A 81 -5.44 7.61 3.81
C VAL A 81 -5.82 6.55 4.83
N CYS A 82 -5.00 6.40 5.84
CA CYS A 82 -5.15 5.34 6.84
C CYS A 82 -5.58 5.96 8.15
N HIS A 83 -6.79 5.61 8.58
CA HIS A 83 -7.37 6.15 9.80
C HIS A 83 -6.99 5.29 11.00
N GLN A 84 -6.90 5.92 12.17
CA GLN A 84 -6.53 5.24 13.41
C GLN A 84 -5.26 4.43 13.23
N ALA A 85 -4.29 5.07 12.59
CA ALA A 85 -3.03 4.41 12.26
C ALA A 85 -1.93 4.72 13.26
N LEU A 86 -2.10 5.77 14.06
CA LEU A 86 -1.02 6.25 14.92
C LEU A 86 -1.31 6.07 16.40
N ASP A 87 -2.14 5.09 16.70
CA ASP A 87 -2.40 4.67 18.08
C ASP A 87 -2.74 5.83 19.00
N GLY A 88 -3.69 6.65 18.59
CA GLY A 88 -4.17 7.74 19.39
C GLY A 88 -3.60 9.10 19.06
N GLY A 89 -2.75 9.17 18.04
CA GLY A 89 -2.26 10.42 17.55
C GLY A 89 -0.82 10.70 17.88
N ALA A 90 -0.28 11.71 17.23
CA ALA A 90 1.14 12.03 17.31
C ALA A 90 1.57 12.49 18.69
N SER A 91 0.64 12.90 19.53
CA SER A 91 0.98 13.39 20.86
C SER A 91 1.28 12.27 21.85
N ARG A 92 1.05 11.02 21.45
CA ARG A 92 1.18 9.93 22.39
C ARG A 92 2.61 9.62 22.80
N SER A 93 3.53 9.61 21.87
CA SER A 93 4.90 9.30 22.21
C SER A 93 5.81 9.43 21.01
N LEU A 94 7.10 9.33 21.26
CA LEU A 94 8.09 9.31 20.18
C LEU A 94 7.91 8.12 19.26
N ARG A 95 7.36 7.03 19.79
CA ARG A 95 7.13 5.85 18.99
C ARG A 95 6.14 6.11 17.85
N VAL A 96 5.17 7.00 18.07
CA VAL A 96 4.19 7.33 17.08
C VAL A 96 4.86 7.98 15.88
N ASP A 97 5.77 8.93 16.12
CA ASP A 97 6.50 9.57 15.03
C ASP A 97 7.31 8.55 14.24
N THR A 98 7.94 7.63 14.93
CA THR A 98 8.71 6.60 14.26
C THR A 98 7.82 5.72 13.40
N LEU A 99 6.64 5.36 13.88
CA LEU A 99 5.72 4.56 13.11
C LEU A 99 5.24 5.30 11.87
N GLY A 100 4.89 6.57 12.01
CA GLY A 100 4.45 7.36 10.88
C GLY A 100 5.50 7.44 9.79
N LYS A 101 6.75 7.62 10.17
CA LYS A 101 7.84 7.69 9.20
C LYS A 101 8.12 6.35 8.55
N ASN A 102 7.87 5.26 9.27
CA ASN A 102 8.20 3.93 8.78
C ASN A 102 7.08 3.27 8.00
N PHE A 103 5.91 3.85 7.94
CA PHE A 103 4.79 3.25 7.24
C PHE A 103 5.08 3.06 5.76
N SER A 104 5.73 4.03 5.13
CA SER A 104 6.08 3.89 3.71
C SER A 104 7.04 2.73 3.49
N SER A 105 8.06 2.61 4.33
CA SER A 105 9.01 1.50 4.22
C SER A 105 8.34 0.16 4.46
N HIS A 106 7.43 0.12 5.42
CA HIS A 106 6.68 -1.10 5.71
C HIS A 106 5.82 -1.50 4.53
N LEU A 107 5.15 -0.53 3.91
CA LEU A 107 4.30 -0.83 2.77
C LEU A 107 5.10 -1.35 1.59
N LEU A 108 6.31 -0.85 1.37
CA LEU A 108 7.13 -1.29 0.25
C LEU A 108 7.53 -2.77 0.34
N ARG A 109 7.35 -3.39 1.49
CA ARG A 109 7.59 -4.83 1.64
C ARG A 109 6.41 -5.67 1.16
N LEU A 110 5.28 -5.03 0.87
CA LEU A 110 4.11 -5.74 0.40
C LEU A 110 4.42 -6.40 -0.94
N GLU A 111 3.92 -7.61 -1.13
CA GLU A 111 4.10 -8.36 -2.36
C GLU A 111 2.76 -8.46 -3.08
N LEU A 112 2.81 -8.28 -4.39
CA LEU A 112 1.64 -8.42 -5.25
C LEU A 112 1.78 -9.66 -6.09
N GLU A 113 0.70 -10.43 -6.20
CA GLU A 113 0.69 -11.58 -7.09
C GLU A 113 -0.06 -11.19 -8.35
N ILE A 114 0.60 -11.34 -9.47
CA ILE A 114 0.03 -10.95 -10.75
C ILE A 114 0.23 -12.08 -11.75
N GLU A 115 -0.54 -12.06 -12.83
CA GLU A 115 -0.34 -13.03 -13.89
C GLU A 115 0.96 -12.72 -14.61
N ASP A 116 1.68 -13.78 -14.88
CA ASP A 116 2.97 -13.66 -15.54
C ASP A 116 2.82 -13.39 -17.04
#